data_a7e16a52b12f8df253a2a6c97f3a948e
#
_entry.id   a7e16a52b12f8df253a2a6c97f3a948e
#
_cell.length_a   1.000
_cell.length_b   1.000
_cell.length_c   1.000
_cell.angle_alpha   90.00
_cell.angle_beta   90.00
_cell.angle_gamma   90.00
#
_symmetry.space_group_name_H-M   'P 1'
#
loop_
_entity.id
_entity.type
_entity.pdbx_description
1 polymer ?
#
loop_
_entity_poly.entity_id
_entity_poly.type
_entity_poly.pdbx_seq_one_letter_code
_entity_poly.pdbx_strand_id
1 'polypeptide(L)'
;RDPLADLAPRPLVQEWKVEDLAEEASQKNSGYDFSKGKQLFAIAQCYKCHRFQGQGGIQGPDLTAVSGRFSPREMLTAIIEPNKEISDQYQATQFITEDDQIVVGRVANLNGSTLMITTNMLDPQNFTNLDRKSITEMKPSPNSMMPSGLLNTLSKEEVFELLAYMKSGGNPAHPLYQQATAAAP
;
A
#
# COMPACT_ATOMS: atom_id res chain seq x y z
N ARG A 1 10.07 2.35 -18.11
CA ARG A 1 10.94 2.96 -17.10
C ARG A 1 10.34 2.65 -15.74
N ASP A 2 11.11 2.05 -14.85
CA ASP A 2 10.67 1.77 -13.48
C ASP A 2 10.41 3.10 -12.76
N PRO A 3 9.17 3.40 -12.34
CA PRO A 3 8.84 4.66 -11.67
C PRO A 3 9.51 4.79 -10.29
N LEU A 4 10.18 3.73 -9.82
CA LEU A 4 10.82 3.67 -8.50
C LEU A 4 12.36 3.78 -8.58
N ALA A 5 12.95 3.75 -9.77
CA ALA A 5 14.40 3.61 -9.96
C ALA A 5 15.23 4.81 -9.45
N ASP A 6 14.63 5.99 -9.30
CA ASP A 6 15.35 7.25 -9.03
C ASP A 6 14.81 8.02 -7.80
N LEU A 7 14.08 7.34 -6.89
CA LEU A 7 13.51 8.02 -5.73
C LEU A 7 14.56 8.20 -4.62
N ALA A 8 14.98 9.44 -4.41
CA ALA A 8 15.82 9.80 -3.28
C ALA A 8 15.10 9.57 -1.93
N PRO A 9 15.82 9.15 -0.87
CA PRO A 9 15.25 9.06 0.47
C PRO A 9 14.67 10.40 0.92
N ARG A 10 13.46 10.39 1.47
CA ARG A 10 12.79 11.57 1.99
C ARG A 10 12.83 11.59 3.52
N PRO A 11 13.00 12.73 4.16
CA PRO A 11 12.94 12.82 5.60
C PRO A 11 11.53 12.51 6.13
N LEU A 12 11.48 12.05 7.36
CA LEU A 12 10.23 11.93 8.10
C LEU A 12 9.59 13.31 8.26
N VAL A 13 8.32 13.42 7.89
CA VAL A 13 7.51 14.63 8.10
C VAL A 13 6.72 14.49 9.39
N GLN A 14 5.92 13.44 9.49
CA GLN A 14 5.05 13.17 10.65
C GLN A 14 4.61 11.71 10.66
N GLU A 15 4.37 11.16 11.84
CA GLU A 15 3.60 9.92 12.00
C GLU A 15 2.11 10.26 11.93
N TRP A 16 1.51 10.01 10.76
CA TRP A 16 0.11 10.34 10.50
C TRP A 16 -0.83 9.37 11.22
N LYS A 17 -1.89 9.94 11.79
CA LYS A 17 -3.08 9.20 12.24
C LYS A 17 -4.24 9.49 11.30
N VAL A 18 -5.21 8.59 11.24
CA VAL A 18 -6.40 8.75 10.36
C VAL A 18 -7.15 10.05 10.69
N GLU A 19 -7.27 10.37 11.97
CA GLU A 19 -7.96 11.56 12.48
C GLU A 19 -7.32 12.88 12.02
N ASP A 20 -6.02 12.90 11.79
CA ASP A 20 -5.29 14.09 11.35
C ASP A 20 -5.66 14.52 9.92
N LEU A 21 -6.21 13.58 9.13
CA LEU A 21 -6.35 13.69 7.68
C LEU A 21 -7.80 13.50 7.18
N ALA A 22 -8.57 12.62 7.82
CA ALA A 22 -9.79 12.06 7.23
C ALA A 22 -10.91 13.09 7.01
N GLU A 23 -11.07 14.07 7.88
CA GLU A 23 -12.10 15.09 7.75
C GLU A 23 -11.83 15.97 6.52
N GLU A 24 -10.64 16.55 6.45
CA GLU A 24 -10.25 17.44 5.35
C GLU A 24 -10.15 16.70 4.00
N ALA A 25 -9.67 15.46 3.99
CA ALA A 25 -9.63 14.60 2.80
C ALA A 25 -11.02 14.32 2.22
N SER A 26 -12.06 14.36 3.05
CA SER A 26 -13.45 14.15 2.63
C SER A 26 -14.10 15.42 2.09
N GLN A 27 -13.61 16.58 2.48
CA GLN A 27 -14.20 17.88 2.14
C GLN A 27 -13.69 18.45 0.82
N LYS A 28 -12.38 18.31 0.55
CA LYS A 28 -11.76 18.85 -0.68
C LYS A 28 -12.08 18.00 -1.91
N ASN A 29 -12.72 18.62 -2.91
CA ASN A 29 -13.25 17.94 -4.09
C ASN A 29 -12.68 18.43 -5.43
N SER A 30 -11.71 19.34 -5.42
CA SER A 30 -11.10 19.88 -6.66
C SER A 30 -9.74 20.53 -6.39
N GLY A 31 -9.08 20.97 -7.45
CA GLY A 31 -7.82 21.72 -7.39
C GLY A 31 -6.61 20.86 -7.06
N TYR A 32 -6.65 19.58 -7.42
CA TYR A 32 -5.52 18.66 -7.29
C TYR A 32 -4.68 18.61 -8.58
N ASP A 33 -3.46 18.12 -8.45
CA ASP A 33 -2.53 17.90 -9.57
C ASP A 33 -2.37 16.39 -9.84
N PHE A 34 -2.82 15.96 -11.03
CA PHE A 34 -2.72 14.57 -11.46
C PHE A 34 -1.27 14.03 -11.48
N SER A 35 -0.34 14.82 -12.03
CA SER A 35 1.05 14.41 -12.18
C SER A 35 1.73 14.26 -10.83
N LYS A 36 1.44 15.18 -9.91
CA LYS A 36 1.92 15.14 -8.53
C LYS A 36 1.37 13.92 -7.79
N GLY A 37 0.05 13.68 -7.86
CA GLY A 37 -0.57 12.49 -7.24
C GLY A 37 0.03 11.18 -7.76
N LYS A 38 0.24 11.07 -9.08
CA LYS A 38 0.90 9.91 -9.70
C LYS A 38 2.33 9.70 -9.19
N GLN A 39 3.10 10.78 -9.07
CA GLN A 39 4.46 10.72 -8.54
C GLN A 39 4.47 10.31 -7.07
N LEU A 40 3.53 10.82 -6.27
CA LEU A 40 3.41 10.47 -4.85
C LEU A 40 3.02 9.01 -4.62
N PHE A 41 2.24 8.41 -5.51
CA PHE A 41 1.93 6.99 -5.50
C PHE A 41 3.20 6.12 -5.66
N ALA A 42 4.16 6.58 -6.46
CA ALA A 42 5.47 5.96 -6.58
C ALA A 42 6.35 6.23 -5.34
N ILE A 43 6.39 7.47 -4.85
CA ILE A 43 7.16 7.88 -3.66
C ILE A 43 6.72 7.09 -2.42
N ALA A 44 5.41 6.92 -2.21
CA ALA A 44 4.85 6.09 -1.14
C ALA A 44 5.02 4.58 -1.39
N GLN A 45 5.71 4.19 -2.46
CA GLN A 45 6.06 2.81 -2.83
C GLN A 45 4.85 1.89 -3.13
N CYS A 46 3.68 2.46 -3.39
CA CYS A 46 2.46 1.69 -3.63
C CYS A 46 2.61 0.71 -4.80
N TYR A 47 3.31 1.13 -5.89
CA TYR A 47 3.57 0.29 -7.07
C TYR A 47 4.40 -0.97 -6.79
N LYS A 48 5.14 -1.03 -5.70
CA LYS A 48 5.92 -2.23 -5.37
C LYS A 48 5.03 -3.45 -5.13
N CYS A 49 3.87 -3.22 -4.54
CA CYS A 49 2.96 -4.28 -4.13
C CYS A 49 1.63 -4.27 -4.87
N HIS A 50 1.16 -3.10 -5.26
CA HIS A 50 -0.16 -2.93 -5.86
C HIS A 50 -0.09 -2.62 -7.35
N ARG A 51 -1.01 -3.23 -8.10
CA ARG A 51 -1.31 -2.82 -9.46
C ARG A 51 -2.23 -1.61 -9.43
N PHE A 52 -1.94 -0.63 -10.29
CA PHE A 52 -2.81 0.51 -10.55
C PHE A 52 -2.71 0.91 -12.02
N GLN A 53 -3.83 0.98 -12.72
CA GLN A 53 -3.89 1.21 -14.18
C GLN A 53 -2.99 0.24 -14.98
N GLY A 54 -2.99 -1.03 -14.61
CA GLY A 54 -2.20 -2.06 -15.26
C GLY A 54 -0.70 -2.05 -14.97
N GLN A 55 -0.20 -1.11 -14.16
CA GLN A 55 1.20 -1.00 -13.75
C GLN A 55 1.37 -1.39 -12.29
N GLY A 56 2.56 -1.89 -11.92
CA GLY A 56 2.92 -2.23 -10.54
C GLY A 56 2.87 -3.72 -10.20
N GLY A 57 3.05 -4.00 -8.91
CA GLY A 57 3.14 -5.35 -8.36
C GLY A 57 1.79 -6.07 -8.26
N ILE A 58 1.85 -7.35 -7.93
CA ILE A 58 0.69 -8.24 -7.77
C ILE A 58 0.61 -8.86 -6.37
N GLN A 59 1.47 -8.41 -5.46
CA GLN A 59 1.53 -8.92 -4.08
C GLN A 59 0.34 -8.46 -3.25
N GLY A 60 -0.16 -7.25 -3.51
CA GLY A 60 -1.37 -6.69 -2.94
C GLY A 60 -2.52 -6.63 -3.97
N PRO A 61 -3.72 -6.19 -3.55
CA PRO A 61 -4.86 -6.01 -4.44
C PRO A 61 -4.62 -4.95 -5.51
N ASP A 62 -5.30 -5.10 -6.65
CA ASP A 62 -5.39 -4.05 -7.66
C ASP A 62 -6.21 -2.86 -7.13
N LEU A 63 -5.63 -1.67 -7.16
CA LEU A 63 -6.23 -0.44 -6.62
C LEU A 63 -6.93 0.41 -7.67
N THR A 64 -7.00 -0.02 -8.94
CA THR A 64 -7.57 0.78 -10.04
C THR A 64 -9.00 1.21 -9.77
N ALA A 65 -9.82 0.36 -9.14
CA ALA A 65 -11.21 0.64 -8.81
C ALA A 65 -11.45 0.86 -7.30
N VAL A 66 -10.41 1.19 -6.53
CA VAL A 66 -10.51 1.30 -5.07
C VAL A 66 -11.51 2.37 -4.62
N SER A 67 -11.61 3.48 -5.35
CA SER A 67 -12.52 4.58 -5.04
C SER A 67 -14.01 4.24 -5.14
N GLY A 68 -14.37 3.21 -5.90
CA GLY A 68 -15.74 2.70 -5.98
C GLY A 68 -16.14 1.83 -4.78
N ARG A 69 -15.18 1.49 -3.91
CA ARG A 69 -15.37 0.58 -2.78
C ARG A 69 -15.03 1.20 -1.43
N PHE A 70 -14.16 2.20 -1.42
CA PHE A 70 -13.64 2.82 -0.19
C PHE A 70 -13.77 4.34 -0.25
N SER A 71 -14.26 4.92 0.84
CA SER A 71 -14.22 6.36 1.09
C SER A 71 -12.77 6.82 1.36
N PRO A 72 -12.48 8.14 1.33
CA PRO A 72 -11.17 8.66 1.70
C PRO A 72 -10.71 8.23 3.09
N ARG A 73 -11.60 8.20 4.08
CA ARG A 73 -11.30 7.73 5.44
C ARG A 73 -10.91 6.25 5.45
N GLU A 74 -11.65 5.41 4.74
CA GLU A 74 -11.35 3.96 4.66
C GLU A 74 -10.03 3.71 3.93
N MET A 75 -9.72 4.45 2.87
CA MET A 75 -8.41 4.37 2.21
C MET A 75 -7.27 4.78 3.15
N LEU A 76 -7.43 5.89 3.89
CA LEU A 76 -6.44 6.30 4.91
C LEU A 76 -6.28 5.25 6.00
N THR A 77 -7.38 4.69 6.49
CA THR A 77 -7.34 3.63 7.51
C THR A 77 -6.57 2.41 7.00
N ALA A 78 -6.83 1.97 5.77
CA ALA A 78 -6.14 0.82 5.17
C ALA A 78 -4.63 1.06 4.99
N ILE A 79 -4.20 2.30 4.75
CA ILE A 79 -2.78 2.64 4.55
C ILE A 79 -2.07 2.86 5.90
N ILE A 80 -2.70 3.56 6.83
CA ILE A 80 -2.09 3.96 8.12
C ILE A 80 -2.17 2.83 9.14
N GLU A 81 -3.28 2.08 9.15
CA GLU A 81 -3.56 1.00 10.09
C GLU A 81 -3.72 -0.36 9.36
N PRO A 82 -2.69 -0.84 8.63
CA PRO A 82 -2.83 -1.99 7.72
C PRO A 82 -3.15 -3.31 8.41
N ASN A 83 -2.97 -3.38 9.73
CA ASN A 83 -3.30 -4.56 10.54
C ASN A 83 -4.76 -4.57 11.02
N LYS A 84 -5.52 -3.48 10.85
CA LYS A 84 -6.87 -3.34 11.37
C LYS A 84 -7.86 -4.27 10.69
N GLU A 85 -7.72 -4.40 9.37
CA GLU A 85 -8.53 -5.29 8.55
C GLU A 85 -7.66 -5.89 7.44
N ILE A 86 -7.48 -7.20 7.47
CA ILE A 86 -6.65 -7.93 6.51
C ILE A 86 -7.54 -8.86 5.71
N SER A 87 -7.57 -8.70 4.39
CA SER A 87 -8.26 -9.62 3.50
C SER A 87 -7.60 -11.00 3.52
N ASP A 88 -8.40 -12.06 3.63
CA ASP A 88 -7.93 -13.46 3.66
C ASP A 88 -7.04 -13.81 2.45
N GLN A 89 -7.29 -13.21 1.28
CA GLN A 89 -6.49 -13.43 0.08
C GLN A 89 -5.04 -12.93 0.21
N TYR A 90 -4.80 -11.94 1.09
CA TYR A 90 -3.51 -11.29 1.25
C TYR A 90 -2.89 -11.52 2.64
N GLN A 91 -3.57 -12.30 3.48
CA GLN A 91 -3.10 -12.62 4.82
C GLN A 91 -1.79 -13.41 4.77
N ALA A 92 -0.84 -13.02 5.61
CA ALA A 92 0.39 -13.76 5.81
C ALA A 92 0.17 -14.96 6.73
N THR A 93 1.09 -15.91 6.64
CA THR A 93 1.14 -17.08 7.52
C THR A 93 2.34 -16.97 8.46
N GLN A 94 2.15 -17.30 9.71
CA GLN A 94 3.23 -17.60 10.64
C GLN A 94 3.59 -19.08 10.51
N PHE A 95 4.85 -19.36 10.22
CA PHE A 95 5.42 -20.71 10.19
C PHE A 95 6.27 -20.87 11.45
N ILE A 96 5.96 -21.85 12.27
CA ILE A 96 6.71 -22.18 13.47
C ILE A 96 7.46 -23.48 13.19
N THR A 97 8.76 -23.48 13.44
CA THR A 97 9.63 -24.62 13.17
C THR A 97 9.91 -25.41 14.46
N GLU A 98 10.46 -26.61 14.34
CA GLU A 98 10.79 -27.51 15.45
C GLU A 98 11.85 -26.94 16.41
N ASP A 99 12.64 -25.96 15.99
CA ASP A 99 13.60 -25.18 16.78
C ASP A 99 13.04 -23.81 17.24
N ASP A 100 11.70 -23.69 17.29
CA ASP A 100 10.96 -22.50 17.73
C ASP A 100 11.24 -21.22 16.94
N GLN A 101 11.77 -21.29 15.72
CA GLN A 101 11.86 -20.15 14.85
C GLN A 101 10.47 -19.79 14.31
N ILE A 102 10.20 -18.49 14.22
CA ILE A 102 8.98 -17.95 13.66
C ILE A 102 9.32 -17.18 12.37
N VAL A 103 8.80 -17.66 11.24
CA VAL A 103 8.87 -16.96 9.95
C VAL A 103 7.48 -16.50 9.57
N VAL A 104 7.33 -15.21 9.27
CA VAL A 104 6.06 -14.61 8.85
C VAL A 104 6.18 -14.15 7.40
N GLY A 105 5.26 -14.61 6.58
CA GLY A 105 5.27 -14.23 5.17
C GLY A 105 4.25 -14.98 4.35
N ARG A 106 4.38 -14.87 3.03
CA ARG A 106 3.54 -15.57 2.07
C ARG A 106 4.39 -16.54 1.25
N VAL A 107 3.89 -17.74 1.04
CA VAL A 107 4.54 -18.71 0.16
C VAL A 107 4.53 -18.17 -1.27
N ALA A 108 5.71 -17.92 -1.81
CA ALA A 108 5.91 -17.52 -3.19
C ALA A 108 6.06 -18.73 -4.13
N ASN A 109 6.76 -19.77 -3.65
CA ASN A 109 6.99 -20.96 -4.43
C ASN A 109 7.32 -22.17 -3.54
N LEU A 110 7.21 -23.36 -4.13
CA LEU A 110 7.60 -24.63 -3.54
C LEU A 110 8.63 -25.32 -4.46
N ASN A 111 9.81 -25.60 -3.92
CA ASN A 111 10.84 -26.35 -4.63
C ASN A 111 11.19 -27.62 -3.82
N GLY A 112 10.69 -28.77 -4.28
CA GLY A 112 10.80 -30.02 -3.54
C GLY A 112 10.11 -29.92 -2.16
N SER A 113 10.86 -30.09 -1.06
CA SER A 113 10.39 -29.89 0.31
C SER A 113 10.58 -28.46 0.82
N THR A 114 11.21 -27.58 0.04
CA THR A 114 11.54 -26.21 0.47
C THR A 114 10.44 -25.23 0.10
N LEU A 115 9.86 -24.57 1.09
CA LEU A 115 8.98 -23.40 0.91
C LEU A 115 9.84 -22.16 0.73
N MET A 116 9.62 -21.42 -0.35
CA MET A 116 10.18 -20.11 -0.59
C MET A 116 9.18 -19.06 -0.10
N ILE A 117 9.51 -18.35 0.96
CA ILE A 117 8.60 -17.44 1.66
C ILE A 117 9.06 -16.00 1.44
N THR A 118 8.18 -15.16 0.90
CA THR A 118 8.37 -13.72 0.85
C THR A 118 8.04 -13.14 2.23
N THR A 119 9.03 -12.60 2.91
CA THR A 119 8.90 -12.02 4.25
C THR A 119 8.89 -10.48 4.23
N ASN A 120 9.38 -9.88 3.15
CA ASN A 120 9.40 -8.43 2.95
C ASN A 120 8.79 -8.06 1.59
N MET A 121 7.64 -7.40 1.60
CA MET A 121 6.96 -7.00 0.36
C MET A 121 7.65 -5.85 -0.38
N LEU A 122 8.54 -5.11 0.28
CA LEU A 122 9.36 -4.07 -0.37
C LEU A 122 10.58 -4.66 -1.09
N ASP A 123 10.92 -5.92 -0.79
CA ASP A 123 11.94 -6.72 -1.47
C ASP A 123 11.41 -8.14 -1.76
N PRO A 124 10.44 -8.28 -2.68
CA PRO A 124 9.71 -9.53 -2.88
C PRO A 124 10.53 -10.63 -3.55
N GLN A 125 11.73 -10.33 -4.05
CA GLN A 125 12.64 -11.30 -4.65
C GLN A 125 13.59 -11.95 -3.64
N ASN A 126 13.64 -11.43 -2.42
CA ASN A 126 14.45 -11.97 -1.33
C ASN A 126 13.60 -12.94 -0.51
N PHE A 127 13.84 -14.24 -0.72
CA PHE A 127 13.06 -15.30 -0.09
C PHE A 127 13.73 -15.85 1.16
N THR A 128 12.92 -16.15 2.18
CA THR A 128 13.31 -17.04 3.27
C THR A 128 12.92 -18.46 2.91
N ASN A 129 13.87 -19.38 2.92
CA ASN A 129 13.65 -20.78 2.60
C ASN A 129 13.43 -21.59 3.88
N LEU A 130 12.31 -22.31 3.97
CA LEU A 130 12.01 -23.25 5.05
C LEU A 130 11.85 -24.67 4.50
N ASP A 131 12.45 -25.66 5.18
CA ASP A 131 12.09 -27.04 4.92
C ASP A 131 10.68 -27.31 5.49
N ARG A 132 9.78 -27.77 4.64
CA ARG A 132 8.41 -28.10 5.05
C ARG A 132 8.37 -29.12 6.21
N LYS A 133 9.36 -30.01 6.28
CA LYS A 133 9.43 -31.04 7.33
C LYS A 133 9.77 -30.47 8.70
N SER A 134 10.46 -29.34 8.76
CA SER A 134 10.78 -28.65 10.02
C SER A 134 9.63 -27.81 10.58
N ILE A 135 8.55 -27.63 9.83
CA ILE A 135 7.41 -26.81 10.26
C ILE A 135 6.50 -27.64 11.16
N THR A 136 6.33 -27.19 12.38
CA THR A 136 5.46 -27.83 13.40
C THR A 136 4.08 -27.21 13.45
N GLU A 137 3.95 -25.89 13.14
CA GLU A 137 2.68 -25.19 13.16
C GLU A 137 2.63 -24.12 12.05
N MET A 138 1.44 -23.95 11.47
CA MET A 138 1.11 -22.87 10.54
C MET A 138 -0.18 -22.21 11.00
N LYS A 139 -0.16 -20.87 11.15
CA LYS A 139 -1.35 -20.10 11.52
C LYS A 139 -1.39 -18.75 10.83
N PRO A 140 -2.60 -18.16 10.64
CA PRO A 140 -2.72 -16.82 10.09
C PRO A 140 -1.94 -15.81 10.94
N SER A 141 -1.24 -14.88 10.27
CA SER A 141 -0.57 -13.78 10.95
C SER A 141 -1.57 -12.69 11.34
N PRO A 142 -1.48 -12.12 12.55
CA PRO A 142 -2.27 -10.95 12.92
C PRO A 142 -1.78 -9.66 12.23
N ASN A 143 -0.61 -9.71 11.59
CA ASN A 143 0.00 -8.56 10.94
C ASN A 143 -0.12 -8.65 9.42
N SER A 144 -0.48 -7.54 8.80
CA SER A 144 -0.46 -7.36 7.35
C SER A 144 0.96 -7.37 6.81
N MET A 145 1.14 -7.86 5.58
CA MET A 145 2.39 -7.69 4.83
C MET A 145 2.56 -6.26 4.30
N MET A 146 1.51 -5.46 4.25
CA MET A 146 1.60 -4.03 3.93
C MET A 146 2.27 -3.31 5.10
N PRO A 147 3.40 -2.62 4.89
CA PRO A 147 4.08 -1.90 5.95
C PRO A 147 3.25 -0.70 6.44
N SER A 148 3.36 -0.36 7.72
CA SER A 148 2.88 0.91 8.24
C SER A 148 3.85 2.06 7.89
N GLY A 149 3.40 3.30 8.06
CA GLY A 149 4.26 4.48 7.93
C GLY A 149 4.59 4.91 6.50
N LEU A 150 3.96 4.34 5.48
CA LEU A 150 4.22 4.67 4.07
C LEU A 150 3.92 6.14 3.73
N LEU A 151 3.06 6.82 4.49
CA LEU A 151 2.73 8.23 4.31
C LEU A 151 3.60 9.18 5.14
N ASN A 152 4.44 8.68 6.02
CA ASN A 152 5.13 9.50 7.04
C ASN A 152 6.18 10.46 6.45
N THR A 153 6.61 10.26 5.21
CA THR A 153 7.51 11.15 4.47
C THR A 153 6.78 12.15 3.57
N LEU A 154 5.45 12.13 3.59
CA LEU A 154 4.60 13.05 2.83
C LEU A 154 4.05 14.15 3.72
N SER A 155 3.95 15.37 3.19
CA SER A 155 3.17 16.42 3.84
C SER A 155 1.67 16.11 3.77
N LYS A 156 0.88 16.84 4.55
CA LYS A 156 -0.59 16.71 4.54
C LYS A 156 -1.18 16.92 3.13
N GLU A 157 -0.72 17.96 2.45
CA GLU A 157 -1.14 18.29 1.08
C GLU A 157 -0.75 17.19 0.10
N GLU A 158 0.44 16.62 0.26
CA GLU A 158 0.90 15.50 -0.56
C GLU A 158 0.06 14.24 -0.35
N VAL A 159 -0.34 13.96 0.88
CA VAL A 159 -1.27 12.85 1.15
C VAL A 159 -2.59 13.06 0.41
N PHE A 160 -3.12 14.27 0.39
CA PHE A 160 -4.37 14.57 -0.33
C PHE A 160 -4.22 14.46 -1.85
N GLU A 161 -3.09 14.86 -2.42
CA GLU A 161 -2.78 14.64 -3.84
C GLU A 161 -2.73 13.15 -4.19
N LEU A 162 -2.10 12.35 -3.34
CA LEU A 162 -2.05 10.89 -3.49
C LEU A 162 -3.46 10.28 -3.45
N LEU A 163 -4.29 10.67 -2.48
CA LEU A 163 -5.67 10.19 -2.38
C LEU A 163 -6.50 10.60 -3.60
N ALA A 164 -6.32 11.84 -4.11
CA ALA A 164 -7.00 12.29 -5.31
C ALA A 164 -6.63 11.44 -6.53
N TYR A 165 -5.36 11.05 -6.66
CA TYR A 165 -4.91 10.15 -7.72
C TYR A 165 -5.59 8.78 -7.63
N MET A 166 -5.69 8.21 -6.43
CA MET A 166 -6.41 6.96 -6.21
C MET A 166 -7.91 7.11 -6.46
N LYS A 167 -8.53 8.19 -5.97
CA LYS A 167 -9.97 8.49 -6.18
C LYS A 167 -10.34 8.66 -7.65
N SER A 168 -9.46 9.24 -8.43
CA SER A 168 -9.69 9.43 -9.88
C SER A 168 -9.59 8.14 -10.68
N GLY A 169 -9.17 7.03 -10.06
CA GLY A 169 -8.84 5.79 -10.77
C GLY A 169 -7.71 5.97 -11.79
N GLY A 170 -6.84 6.98 -11.60
CA GLY A 170 -5.78 7.32 -12.55
C GLY A 170 -6.26 8.00 -13.83
N ASN A 171 -7.46 8.56 -13.84
CA ASN A 171 -8.01 9.31 -14.98
C ASN A 171 -7.63 10.80 -14.89
N PRO A 172 -6.78 11.34 -15.78
CA PRO A 172 -6.37 12.74 -15.74
C PRO A 172 -7.50 13.73 -16.08
N ALA A 173 -8.59 13.27 -16.70
CA ALA A 173 -9.76 14.09 -17.00
C ALA A 173 -10.78 14.13 -15.86
N HIS A 174 -10.48 13.51 -14.71
CA HIS A 174 -11.41 13.47 -13.58
C HIS A 174 -11.66 14.88 -13.02
N PRO A 175 -12.90 15.21 -12.58
CA PRO A 175 -13.23 16.53 -12.02
C PRO A 175 -12.38 17.01 -10.85
N LEU A 176 -11.76 16.12 -10.10
CA LEU A 176 -10.84 16.45 -9.02
C LEU A 176 -9.66 17.34 -9.46
N TYR A 177 -9.28 17.30 -10.74
CA TYR A 177 -8.16 18.06 -11.30
C TYR A 177 -8.57 19.38 -11.94
N GLN A 178 -9.87 19.67 -11.96
CA GLN A 178 -10.35 20.98 -12.40
C GLN A 178 -10.10 22.01 -11.31
N GLN A 179 -9.75 23.25 -11.71
CA GLN A 179 -9.71 24.34 -10.75
C GLN A 179 -11.11 24.57 -10.20
N ALA A 180 -11.20 24.83 -8.88
CA ALA A 180 -12.46 25.26 -8.29
C ALA A 180 -12.94 26.48 -9.07
N THR A 181 -14.06 26.37 -9.78
CA THR A 181 -14.71 27.53 -10.38
C THR A 181 -15.01 28.47 -9.23
N ALA A 182 -14.36 29.65 -9.23
CA ALA A 182 -14.71 30.70 -8.31
C ALA A 182 -16.21 30.89 -8.42
N ALA A 183 -16.94 30.74 -7.30
CA ALA A 183 -18.35 31.05 -7.25
C ALA A 183 -18.48 32.49 -7.77
N ALA A 184 -19.21 32.63 -8.88
CA ALA A 184 -19.54 33.97 -9.38
C ALA A 184 -20.31 34.71 -8.29
N PRO A 185 -20.03 36.02 -8.10
CA PRO A 185 -20.62 36.85 -7.06
C PRO A 185 -22.14 36.99 -7.21
#